data_fbe01eb80fcdda36af8fdd400ddb2689
#
_entry.id   fbe01eb80fcdda36af8fdd400ddb2689
#
_cell.length_a   1.000
_cell.length_b   1.000
_cell.length_c   1.000
_cell.angle_alpha   90.00
_cell.angle_beta   90.00
_cell.angle_gamma   90.00
#
_symmetry.space_group_name_H-M   'P 1'
#
loop_
_entity.id
_entity.type
_entity.pdbx_description
1 polymer ?
#
loop_
_entity_poly.entity_id
_entity_poly.type
_entity_poly.pdbx_seq_one_letter_code
_entity_poly.pdbx_strand_id
1 'polypeptide(L)'
;MSKKNRHLTIGVDEDIPFSQSAILGLQHVLAMDVYVPPFILATALALSPGDAAGLIQSTFLGAGLASLIQVLFYLRLPVCQGPSFIPLGAIIGIYMGSKNLGTVLGASIVGAILVIILGYSGIYKYIVRNFIPSIVSGTIIMIVGLTLLPSAFVNNIYIEGNGLTMKQNILLAFITAASLIFFSSLGNYITSKFKRIFQISS
;
A
#
# COMPACT_ATOMS: atom_id res chain seq x y z
N MET A 1 33.18 -11.11 -13.75
CA MET A 1 32.25 -12.22 -13.49
C MET A 1 31.14 -11.70 -12.58
N SER A 2 29.98 -11.36 -13.14
CA SER A 2 28.82 -10.86 -12.41
C SER A 2 28.25 -11.98 -11.53
N LYS A 3 28.13 -11.75 -10.21
CA LYS A 3 27.39 -12.67 -9.31
C LYS A 3 25.93 -12.68 -9.78
N LYS A 4 25.56 -13.69 -10.54
CA LYS A 4 24.18 -13.97 -10.93
C LYS A 4 23.35 -14.06 -9.64
N ASN A 5 22.49 -13.06 -9.38
CA ASN A 5 21.59 -13.04 -8.24
C ASN A 5 20.63 -14.23 -8.36
N ARG A 6 20.91 -15.32 -7.64
CA ARG A 6 20.19 -16.60 -7.68
C ARG A 6 18.74 -16.55 -7.20
N HIS A 7 18.18 -15.37 -6.97
CA HIS A 7 16.82 -15.19 -6.43
C HIS A 7 15.84 -14.55 -7.42
N LEU A 8 16.32 -14.04 -8.56
CA LEU A 8 15.45 -13.47 -9.58
C LEU A 8 15.23 -14.49 -10.67
N THR A 9 13.97 -14.81 -10.95
CA THR A 9 13.55 -15.71 -12.03
C THR A 9 13.74 -15.04 -13.38
N ILE A 10 13.65 -13.70 -13.42
CA ILE A 10 13.78 -12.84 -14.60
C ILE A 10 14.74 -11.70 -14.23
N GLY A 11 15.75 -11.44 -15.07
CA GLY A 11 16.69 -10.35 -14.86
C GLY A 11 16.05 -8.99 -15.12
N VAL A 12 16.66 -7.92 -14.57
CA VAL A 12 16.13 -6.54 -14.69
C VAL A 12 16.12 -6.05 -16.15
N ASP A 13 17.03 -6.57 -16.98
CA ASP A 13 17.20 -6.20 -18.38
C ASP A 13 16.67 -7.28 -19.35
N GLU A 14 15.93 -8.26 -18.86
CA GLU A 14 15.34 -9.31 -19.70
C GLU A 14 13.97 -8.88 -20.21
N ASP A 15 13.76 -9.04 -21.52
CA ASP A 15 12.47 -8.77 -22.17
C ASP A 15 11.44 -9.83 -21.77
N ILE A 16 10.31 -9.37 -21.24
CA ILE A 16 9.19 -10.21 -20.86
C ILE A 16 8.09 -10.09 -21.90
N PRO A 17 7.48 -11.20 -22.36
CA PRO A 17 6.34 -11.17 -23.27
C PRO A 17 5.21 -10.31 -22.68
N PHE A 18 4.56 -9.51 -23.51
CA PHE A 18 3.49 -8.58 -23.08
C PHE A 18 2.40 -9.28 -22.25
N SER A 19 2.02 -10.51 -22.62
CA SER A 19 1.01 -11.27 -21.87
C SER A 19 1.41 -11.57 -20.43
N GLN A 20 2.68 -11.92 -20.20
CA GLN A 20 3.21 -12.15 -18.84
C GLN A 20 3.31 -10.84 -18.06
N SER A 21 3.78 -9.77 -18.70
CA SER A 21 3.85 -8.43 -18.09
C SER A 21 2.47 -7.93 -17.68
N ALA A 22 1.44 -8.15 -18.51
CA ALA A 22 0.07 -7.77 -18.22
C ALA A 22 -0.50 -8.54 -17.00
N ILE A 23 -0.26 -9.85 -16.93
CA ILE A 23 -0.71 -10.68 -15.80
C ILE A 23 0.00 -10.27 -14.51
N LEU A 24 1.32 -10.07 -14.55
CA LEU A 24 2.09 -9.63 -13.39
C LEU A 24 1.68 -8.22 -12.93
N GLY A 25 1.44 -7.30 -13.88
CA GLY A 25 0.93 -5.97 -13.59
C GLY A 25 -0.45 -6.00 -12.95
N LEU A 26 -1.37 -6.80 -13.48
CA LEU A 26 -2.70 -6.99 -12.91
C LEU A 26 -2.63 -7.58 -11.49
N GLN A 27 -1.80 -8.60 -11.29
CA GLN A 27 -1.56 -9.18 -9.98
C GLN A 27 -1.02 -8.13 -8.99
N HIS A 28 -0.13 -7.25 -9.43
CA HIS A 28 0.44 -6.20 -8.61
C HIS A 28 -0.62 -5.18 -8.19
N VAL A 29 -1.46 -4.75 -9.12
CA VAL A 29 -2.57 -3.82 -8.85
C VAL A 29 -3.60 -4.42 -7.91
N LEU A 30 -3.93 -5.72 -8.07
CA LEU A 30 -4.86 -6.42 -7.18
C LEU A 30 -4.28 -6.68 -5.78
N ALA A 31 -2.96 -6.89 -5.68
CA ALA A 31 -2.28 -7.07 -4.41
C ALA A 31 -2.04 -5.76 -3.66
N MET A 32 -2.04 -4.63 -4.37
CA MET A 32 -1.91 -3.30 -3.78
C MET A 32 -3.23 -2.84 -3.19
N ASP A 33 -3.22 -2.48 -1.94
CA ASP A 33 -4.37 -1.96 -1.20
C ASP A 33 -4.57 -0.44 -1.43
N VAL A 34 -4.51 0.02 -2.69
CA VAL A 34 -4.61 1.43 -3.08
C VAL A 34 -5.90 2.10 -2.58
N TYR A 35 -6.97 1.32 -2.46
CA TYR A 35 -8.27 1.82 -2.00
C TYR A 35 -8.38 1.96 -0.47
N VAL A 36 -7.53 1.28 0.30
CA VAL A 36 -7.68 1.21 1.76
C VAL A 36 -7.44 2.56 2.43
N PRO A 37 -6.33 3.30 2.18
CA PRO A 37 -6.13 4.61 2.77
C PRO A 37 -7.23 5.63 2.47
N PRO A 38 -7.68 5.82 1.21
CA PRO A 38 -8.77 6.75 0.94
C PRO A 38 -10.12 6.28 1.51
N PHE A 39 -10.37 4.97 1.61
CA PHE A 39 -11.55 4.44 2.27
C PHE A 39 -11.56 4.74 3.77
N ILE A 40 -10.43 4.50 4.47
CA ILE A 40 -10.28 4.86 5.88
C ILE A 40 -10.51 6.36 6.08
N LEU A 41 -9.94 7.18 5.19
CA LEU A 41 -10.10 8.63 5.24
C LEU A 41 -11.56 9.03 5.04
N ALA A 42 -12.24 8.48 4.04
CA ALA A 42 -13.64 8.77 3.75
C ALA A 42 -14.54 8.42 4.94
N THR A 43 -14.32 7.29 5.59
CA THR A 43 -15.08 6.87 6.78
C THR A 43 -14.76 7.74 8.00
N ALA A 44 -13.48 8.05 8.24
CA ALA A 44 -13.07 8.88 9.37
C ALA A 44 -13.57 10.33 9.26
N LEU A 45 -13.70 10.86 8.05
CA LEU A 45 -14.22 12.18 7.77
C LEU A 45 -15.74 12.23 7.61
N ALA A 46 -16.42 11.08 7.67
CA ALA A 46 -17.86 10.92 7.44
C ALA A 46 -18.31 11.58 6.11
N LEU A 47 -17.55 11.35 5.04
CA LEU A 47 -17.84 11.92 3.72
C LEU A 47 -19.13 11.35 3.13
N SER A 48 -19.79 12.16 2.30
CA SER A 48 -20.91 11.66 1.50
C SER A 48 -20.47 10.52 0.56
N PRO A 49 -21.35 9.58 0.17
CA PRO A 49 -20.99 8.51 -0.76
C PRO A 49 -20.37 9.00 -2.07
N GLY A 50 -20.83 10.15 -2.58
CA GLY A 50 -20.29 10.77 -3.77
C GLY A 50 -18.85 11.29 -3.57
N ASP A 51 -18.59 12.00 -2.48
CA ASP A 51 -17.26 12.52 -2.15
C ASP A 51 -16.28 11.37 -1.85
N ALA A 52 -16.75 10.33 -1.15
CA ALA A 52 -15.95 9.14 -0.87
C ALA A 52 -15.54 8.43 -2.17
N ALA A 53 -16.48 8.24 -3.10
CA ALA A 53 -16.19 7.66 -4.41
C ALA A 53 -15.20 8.52 -5.21
N GLY A 54 -15.39 9.84 -5.22
CA GLY A 54 -14.49 10.79 -5.87
C GLY A 54 -13.06 10.74 -5.29
N LEU A 55 -12.93 10.65 -3.96
CA LEU A 55 -11.65 10.52 -3.28
C LEU A 55 -10.93 9.21 -3.67
N ILE A 56 -11.65 8.10 -3.68
CA ILE A 56 -11.08 6.80 -4.08
C ILE A 56 -10.65 6.83 -5.55
N GLN A 57 -11.51 7.32 -6.45
CA GLN A 57 -11.20 7.40 -7.89
C GLN A 57 -9.98 8.30 -8.16
N SER A 58 -9.92 9.48 -7.55
CA SER A 58 -8.77 10.38 -7.70
C SER A 58 -7.48 9.77 -7.15
N THR A 59 -7.56 8.98 -6.09
CA THR A 59 -6.41 8.25 -5.54
C THR A 59 -5.89 7.19 -6.52
N PHE A 60 -6.76 6.43 -7.16
CA PHE A 60 -6.36 5.48 -8.20
C PHE A 60 -5.72 6.16 -9.40
N LEU A 61 -6.31 7.26 -9.88
CA LEU A 61 -5.74 8.05 -10.99
C LEU A 61 -4.36 8.61 -10.61
N GLY A 62 -4.24 9.19 -9.43
CA GLY A 62 -2.98 9.73 -8.93
C GLY A 62 -1.89 8.66 -8.77
N ALA A 63 -2.22 7.51 -8.19
CA ALA A 63 -1.32 6.38 -8.03
C ALA A 63 -0.88 5.81 -9.40
N GLY A 64 -1.81 5.68 -10.34
CA GLY A 64 -1.52 5.22 -11.70
C GLY A 64 -0.58 6.17 -12.45
N LEU A 65 -0.87 7.47 -12.44
CA LEU A 65 -0.03 8.48 -13.07
C LEU A 65 1.36 8.56 -12.43
N ALA A 66 1.44 8.54 -11.09
CA ALA A 66 2.71 8.54 -10.37
C ALA A 66 3.55 7.30 -10.71
N SER A 67 2.93 6.11 -10.76
CA SER A 67 3.59 4.86 -11.16
C SER A 67 4.11 4.94 -12.60
N LEU A 68 3.31 5.45 -13.52
CA LEU A 68 3.69 5.62 -14.94
C LEU A 68 4.90 6.55 -15.07
N ILE A 69 4.85 7.72 -14.44
CA ILE A 69 5.94 8.70 -14.50
C ILE A 69 7.22 8.12 -13.90
N GLN A 70 7.09 7.41 -12.77
CA GLN A 70 8.24 6.81 -12.10
C GLN A 70 8.89 5.70 -12.94
N VAL A 71 8.10 4.81 -13.53
CA VAL A 71 8.60 3.68 -14.32
C VAL A 71 9.21 4.17 -15.64
N LEU A 72 8.58 5.15 -16.31
CA LEU A 72 9.03 5.61 -17.61
C LEU A 72 10.25 6.56 -17.54
N PHE A 73 10.27 7.46 -16.56
CA PHE A 73 11.23 8.57 -16.57
C PHE A 73 12.31 8.50 -15.47
N TYR A 74 12.01 7.86 -14.33
CA TYR A 74 12.92 7.94 -13.18
C TYR A 74 13.58 6.60 -12.84
N LEU A 75 12.87 5.70 -12.18
CA LEU A 75 13.46 4.48 -11.61
C LEU A 75 13.64 3.35 -12.63
N ARG A 76 12.83 3.32 -13.69
CA ARG A 76 12.79 2.22 -14.68
C ARG A 76 12.67 0.82 -14.06
N LEU A 77 12.05 0.76 -12.89
CA LEU A 77 11.78 -0.48 -12.16
C LEU A 77 10.26 -0.67 -12.07
N PRO A 78 9.75 -1.90 -12.13
CA PRO A 78 8.32 -2.20 -12.04
C PRO A 78 7.82 -2.06 -10.60
N VAL A 79 7.84 -0.83 -10.09
CA VAL A 79 7.38 -0.49 -8.73
C VAL A 79 6.13 0.35 -8.85
N CYS A 80 5.01 -0.14 -8.30
CA CYS A 80 3.77 0.63 -8.24
C CYS A 80 3.79 1.61 -7.07
N GLN A 81 3.29 2.81 -7.32
CA GLN A 81 3.07 3.83 -6.28
C GLN A 81 1.67 3.68 -5.72
N GLY A 82 1.53 3.86 -4.41
CA GLY A 82 0.25 3.86 -3.72
C GLY A 82 0.18 4.91 -2.62
N PRO A 83 -1.03 5.21 -2.12
CA PRO A 83 -1.20 6.13 -1.02
C PRO A 83 -0.58 5.57 0.26
N SER A 84 0.05 6.46 1.04
CA SER A 84 0.67 6.09 2.32
C SER A 84 -0.35 6.15 3.46
N PHE A 85 -0.24 5.23 4.41
CA PHE A 85 -1.00 5.27 5.67
C PHE A 85 -0.44 6.31 6.66
N ILE A 86 0.83 6.68 6.52
CA ILE A 86 1.52 7.57 7.48
C ILE A 86 0.85 8.94 7.62
N PRO A 87 0.46 9.65 6.54
CA PRO A 87 -0.15 10.97 6.66
C PRO A 87 -1.63 10.96 7.08
N LEU A 88 -2.29 9.80 7.16
CA LEU A 88 -3.73 9.73 7.43
C LEU A 88 -4.11 10.46 8.73
N GLY A 89 -3.37 10.24 9.82
CA GLY A 89 -3.63 10.89 11.09
C GLY A 89 -3.53 12.42 11.02
N ALA A 90 -2.53 12.94 10.31
CA ALA A 90 -2.36 14.38 10.09
C ALA A 90 -3.50 14.95 9.23
N ILE A 91 -3.88 14.25 8.16
CA ILE A 91 -4.98 14.64 7.28
C ILE A 91 -6.30 14.72 8.05
N ILE A 92 -6.61 13.70 8.86
CA ILE A 92 -7.80 13.66 9.70
C ILE A 92 -7.76 14.84 10.71
N GLY A 93 -6.63 15.09 11.36
CA GLY A 93 -6.46 16.19 12.30
C GLY A 93 -6.69 17.56 11.66
N ILE A 94 -6.14 17.82 10.48
CA ILE A 94 -6.34 19.06 9.73
C ILE A 94 -7.81 19.23 9.34
N TYR A 95 -8.47 18.18 8.87
CA TYR A 95 -9.88 18.22 8.50
C TYR A 95 -10.77 18.46 9.72
N MET A 96 -10.51 17.78 10.84
CA MET A 96 -11.30 17.97 12.07
C MET A 96 -11.22 19.41 12.60
N GLY A 97 -10.06 20.06 12.44
CA GLY A 97 -9.89 21.46 12.81
C GLY A 97 -10.52 22.47 11.85
N SER A 98 -10.47 22.19 10.54
CA SER A 98 -10.92 23.16 9.50
C SER A 98 -12.30 22.86 8.93
N LYS A 99 -12.76 21.62 9.01
CA LYS A 99 -13.97 21.09 8.34
C LYS A 99 -14.01 21.37 6.82
N ASN A 100 -12.85 21.55 6.21
CA ASN A 100 -12.71 21.92 4.81
C ASN A 100 -11.67 21.05 4.10
N LEU A 101 -12.08 20.34 3.05
CA LEU A 101 -11.18 19.54 2.22
C LEU A 101 -10.14 20.39 1.47
N GLY A 102 -10.48 21.64 1.13
CA GLY A 102 -9.54 22.56 0.50
C GLY A 102 -8.32 22.86 1.39
N THR A 103 -8.51 22.95 2.70
CA THR A 103 -7.41 23.12 3.67
C THR A 103 -6.51 21.88 3.70
N VAL A 104 -7.09 20.69 3.63
CA VAL A 104 -6.34 19.42 3.55
C VAL A 104 -5.49 19.37 2.29
N LEU A 105 -6.09 19.72 1.14
CA LEU A 105 -5.38 19.76 -0.14
C LEU A 105 -4.24 20.79 -0.11
N GLY A 106 -4.48 21.98 0.40
CA GLY A 106 -3.47 23.02 0.56
C GLY A 106 -2.30 22.56 1.43
N ALA A 107 -2.58 21.97 2.59
CA ALA A 107 -1.55 21.40 3.46
C ALA A 107 -0.77 20.27 2.79
N SER A 108 -1.43 19.42 2.00
CA SER A 108 -0.78 18.34 1.26
C SER A 108 0.16 18.87 0.18
N ILE A 109 -0.21 19.97 -0.52
CA ILE A 109 0.67 20.61 -1.50
C ILE A 109 1.91 21.20 -0.82
N VAL A 110 1.75 21.89 0.30
CA VAL A 110 2.87 22.44 1.08
C VAL A 110 3.80 21.30 1.53
N GLY A 111 3.22 20.20 2.05
CA GLY A 111 3.98 19.01 2.43
C GLY A 111 4.76 18.41 1.25
N ALA A 112 4.13 18.29 0.08
CA ALA A 112 4.79 17.79 -1.13
C ALA A 112 5.96 18.68 -1.56
N ILE A 113 5.80 20.00 -1.54
CA ILE A 113 6.87 20.96 -1.84
C ILE A 113 8.04 20.78 -0.88
N LEU A 114 7.78 20.65 0.42
CA LEU A 114 8.82 20.41 1.41
C LEU A 114 9.59 19.11 1.14
N VAL A 115 8.89 18.02 0.80
CA VAL A 115 9.52 16.74 0.46
C VAL A 115 10.39 16.87 -0.79
N ILE A 116 9.94 17.61 -1.81
CA ILE A 116 10.72 17.88 -3.02
C ILE A 116 12.01 18.63 -2.67
N ILE A 117 11.93 19.69 -1.87
CA ILE A 117 13.10 20.47 -1.44
C ILE A 117 14.07 19.58 -0.65
N LEU A 118 13.58 18.80 0.29
CA LEU A 118 14.41 17.85 1.06
C LEU A 118 15.05 16.77 0.18
N GLY A 119 14.32 16.29 -0.83
CA GLY A 119 14.83 15.32 -1.79
C GLY A 119 15.99 15.87 -2.64
N TYR A 120 15.83 17.06 -3.21
CA TYR A 120 16.86 17.71 -4.02
C TYR A 120 18.08 18.16 -3.20
N SER A 121 17.89 18.56 -1.95
CA SER A 121 18.99 18.96 -1.06
C SER A 121 19.89 17.80 -0.62
N GLY A 122 19.48 16.56 -0.85
CA GLY A 122 20.20 15.37 -0.39
C GLY A 122 20.08 15.11 1.12
N ILE A 123 19.46 15.99 1.87
CA ILE A 123 19.23 15.87 3.32
C ILE A 123 18.37 14.63 3.60
N TYR A 124 17.39 14.36 2.75
CA TYR A 124 16.53 13.17 2.88
C TYR A 124 17.36 11.87 2.84
N LYS A 125 18.31 11.75 1.92
CA LYS A 125 19.22 10.60 1.82
C LYS A 125 20.08 10.44 3.09
N TYR A 126 20.57 11.54 3.63
CA TYR A 126 21.35 11.56 4.87
C TYR A 126 20.52 11.09 6.07
N ILE A 127 19.27 11.61 6.20
CA ILE A 127 18.36 11.21 7.27
C ILE A 127 18.03 9.72 7.18
N VAL A 128 17.61 9.24 5.99
CA VAL A 128 17.25 7.83 5.81
C VAL A 128 18.42 6.91 6.12
N ARG A 129 19.62 7.24 5.64
CA ARG A 129 20.81 6.40 5.83
C ARG A 129 21.28 6.34 7.28
N ASN A 130 21.22 7.46 8.00
CA ASN A 130 21.81 7.56 9.33
C ASN A 130 20.81 7.35 10.47
N PHE A 131 19.53 7.70 10.25
CA PHE A 131 18.50 7.68 11.30
C PHE A 131 17.43 6.61 11.13
N ILE A 132 17.36 5.95 9.95
CA ILE A 132 16.36 4.90 9.68
C ILE A 132 17.06 3.56 9.42
N PRO A 133 17.72 2.95 10.42
CA PRO A 133 18.18 1.56 10.31
C PRO A 133 16.98 0.61 10.19
N SER A 134 17.22 -0.63 9.77
CA SER A 134 16.19 -1.64 9.54
C SER A 134 15.25 -1.87 10.73
N ILE A 135 15.75 -1.71 11.97
CA ILE A 135 14.96 -1.84 13.18
C ILE A 135 13.91 -0.74 13.31
N VAL A 136 14.25 0.50 12.93
CA VAL A 136 13.32 1.63 12.93
C VAL A 136 12.21 1.43 11.90
N SER A 137 12.55 0.92 10.71
CA SER A 137 11.55 0.59 9.68
C SER A 137 10.55 -0.48 10.18
N GLY A 138 11.03 -1.53 10.85
CA GLY A 138 10.17 -2.54 11.47
C GLY A 138 9.25 -1.96 12.55
N THR A 139 9.78 -1.09 13.39
CA THR A 139 8.99 -0.40 14.44
C THR A 139 7.91 0.50 13.83
N ILE A 140 8.23 1.24 12.76
CA ILE A 140 7.25 2.08 12.06
C ILE A 140 6.10 1.23 11.50
N ILE A 141 6.41 0.10 10.83
CA ILE A 141 5.40 -0.81 10.30
C ILE A 141 4.49 -1.34 11.42
N MET A 142 5.08 -1.73 12.55
CA MET A 142 4.34 -2.20 13.71
C MET A 142 3.42 -1.11 14.28
N ILE A 143 3.92 0.11 14.45
CA ILE A 143 3.13 1.25 14.94
C ILE A 143 1.97 1.55 13.98
N VAL A 144 2.22 1.60 12.67
CA VAL A 144 1.17 1.79 11.66
C VAL A 144 0.11 0.69 11.76
N GLY A 145 0.51 -0.57 11.87
CA GLY A 145 -0.44 -1.67 12.07
C GLY A 145 -1.30 -1.49 13.33
N LEU A 146 -0.68 -1.14 14.46
CA LEU A 146 -1.39 -0.90 15.71
C LEU A 146 -2.35 0.29 15.65
N THR A 147 -1.98 1.38 14.97
CA THR A 147 -2.84 2.56 14.81
C THR A 147 -4.05 2.31 13.90
N LEU A 148 -3.98 1.32 13.02
CA LEU A 148 -5.10 0.93 12.16
C LEU A 148 -6.08 -0.03 12.85
N LEU A 149 -5.68 -0.69 13.95
CA LEU A 149 -6.54 -1.62 14.67
C LEU A 149 -7.89 -1.01 15.11
N PRO A 150 -7.95 0.18 15.75
CA PRO A 150 -9.23 0.77 16.14
C PRO A 150 -10.16 0.99 14.93
N SER A 151 -9.62 1.45 13.80
CA SER A 151 -10.41 1.63 12.57
C SER A 151 -10.93 0.30 12.03
N ALA A 152 -10.10 -0.74 12.03
CA ALA A 152 -10.51 -2.07 11.59
C ALA A 152 -11.62 -2.66 12.46
N PHE A 153 -11.50 -2.55 13.78
CA PHE A 153 -12.48 -3.09 14.72
C PHE A 153 -13.77 -2.26 14.74
N VAL A 154 -13.67 -0.96 14.96
CA VAL A 154 -14.84 -0.10 15.16
C VAL A 154 -15.61 0.12 13.87
N ASN A 155 -14.90 0.39 12.76
CA ASN A 155 -15.55 0.79 11.50
C ASN A 155 -15.89 -0.38 10.58
N ASN A 156 -15.35 -1.59 10.83
CA ASN A 156 -15.59 -2.73 9.95
C ASN A 156 -16.17 -3.96 10.66
N ILE A 157 -15.78 -4.22 11.91
CA ILE A 157 -16.23 -5.42 12.63
C ILE A 157 -17.42 -5.10 13.53
N TYR A 158 -17.36 -4.02 14.32
CA TYR A 158 -18.39 -3.63 15.27
C TYR A 158 -19.40 -2.62 14.70
N ILE A 159 -19.48 -2.50 13.38
CA ILE A 159 -20.43 -1.61 12.73
C ILE A 159 -21.81 -2.27 12.64
N GLU A 160 -22.86 -1.49 12.96
CA GLU A 160 -24.27 -1.85 12.71
C GLU A 160 -24.79 -1.02 11.53
N GLY A 161 -25.59 -1.64 10.66
CA GLY A 161 -26.23 -0.92 9.56
C GLY A 161 -25.68 -1.21 8.16
N ASN A 162 -24.69 -2.11 8.02
CA ASN A 162 -24.20 -2.60 6.73
C ASN A 162 -25.01 -3.79 6.17
N GLY A 163 -26.20 -4.06 6.73
CA GLY A 163 -27.05 -5.21 6.36
C GLY A 163 -26.67 -6.54 7.02
N LEU A 164 -25.59 -6.56 7.80
CA LEU A 164 -25.14 -7.72 8.56
C LEU A 164 -25.23 -7.46 10.07
N THR A 165 -25.48 -8.52 10.82
CA THR A 165 -25.42 -8.44 12.28
C THR A 165 -23.98 -8.44 12.75
N MET A 166 -23.71 -7.86 13.93
CA MET A 166 -22.38 -7.84 14.54
C MET A 166 -21.74 -9.24 14.60
N LYS A 167 -22.54 -10.28 14.91
CA LYS A 167 -22.04 -11.66 14.94
C LYS A 167 -21.58 -12.13 13.55
N GLN A 168 -22.27 -11.75 12.50
CA GLN A 168 -21.91 -12.09 11.11
C GLN A 168 -20.64 -11.34 10.69
N ASN A 169 -20.48 -10.08 11.07
CA ASN A 169 -19.25 -9.31 10.81
C ASN A 169 -18.04 -9.94 11.50
N ILE A 170 -18.17 -10.33 12.77
CA ILE A 170 -17.11 -11.03 13.53
C ILE A 170 -16.76 -12.36 12.86
N LEU A 171 -17.77 -13.15 12.49
CA LEU A 171 -17.56 -14.43 11.82
C LEU A 171 -16.85 -14.24 10.47
N LEU A 172 -17.29 -13.25 9.69
CA LEU A 172 -16.68 -12.92 8.38
C LEU A 172 -15.22 -12.49 8.55
N ALA A 173 -14.93 -11.64 9.55
CA ALA A 173 -13.55 -11.22 9.85
C ALA A 173 -12.67 -12.41 10.22
N PHE A 174 -13.19 -13.34 11.03
CA PHE A 174 -12.46 -14.55 11.44
C PHE A 174 -12.22 -15.48 10.25
N ILE A 175 -13.22 -15.71 9.40
CA ILE A 175 -13.10 -16.53 8.19
C ILE A 175 -12.07 -15.91 7.23
N THR A 176 -12.10 -14.58 7.05
CA THR A 176 -11.15 -13.88 6.21
C THR A 176 -9.72 -14.01 6.73
N ALA A 177 -9.51 -13.81 8.03
CA ALA A 177 -8.20 -13.96 8.65
C ALA A 177 -7.68 -15.41 8.54
N ALA A 178 -8.54 -16.39 8.82
CA ALA A 178 -8.19 -17.81 8.67
C ALA A 178 -7.86 -18.17 7.22
N SER A 179 -8.61 -17.66 6.26
CA SER A 179 -8.36 -17.85 4.82
C SER A 179 -7.03 -17.26 4.40
N LEU A 180 -6.69 -16.05 4.85
CA LEU A 180 -5.39 -15.42 4.56
C LEU A 180 -4.23 -16.26 5.09
N ILE A 181 -4.32 -16.74 6.33
CA ILE A 181 -3.28 -17.59 6.93
C ILE A 181 -3.17 -18.91 6.16
N PHE A 182 -4.31 -19.52 5.82
CA PHE A 182 -4.35 -20.78 5.08
C PHE A 182 -3.72 -20.64 3.69
N PHE A 183 -4.15 -19.66 2.89
CA PHE A 183 -3.61 -19.45 1.54
C PHE A 183 -2.16 -18.99 1.55
N SER A 184 -1.74 -18.19 2.52
CA SER A 184 -0.33 -17.81 2.71
C SER A 184 0.54 -19.04 3.02
N SER A 185 0.08 -19.90 3.90
CA SER A 185 0.77 -21.14 4.25
C SER A 185 0.81 -22.12 3.06
N LEU A 186 -0.30 -22.26 2.34
CA LEU A 186 -0.41 -23.11 1.16
C LEU A 186 0.50 -22.59 0.02
N GLY A 187 0.54 -21.29 -0.20
CA GLY A 187 1.44 -20.67 -1.19
C GLY A 187 2.91 -20.94 -0.88
N ASN A 188 3.31 -20.80 0.37
CA ASN A 188 4.66 -21.15 0.81
C ASN A 188 4.99 -22.64 0.63
N TYR A 189 4.03 -23.52 0.94
CA TYR A 189 4.19 -24.97 0.76
C TYR A 189 4.34 -25.33 -0.71
N ILE A 190 3.48 -24.80 -1.58
CA ILE A 190 3.53 -25.04 -3.03
C ILE A 190 4.84 -24.51 -3.61
N THR A 191 5.24 -23.29 -3.28
CA THR A 191 6.48 -22.68 -3.77
C THR A 191 7.71 -23.45 -3.32
N SER A 192 7.74 -23.95 -2.08
CA SER A 192 8.84 -24.78 -1.59
C SER A 192 8.92 -26.14 -2.31
N LYS A 193 7.78 -26.74 -2.61
CA LYS A 193 7.70 -28.01 -3.34
C LYS A 193 8.13 -27.85 -4.80
N PHE A 194 7.71 -26.78 -5.48
CA PHE A 194 8.15 -26.45 -6.83
C PHE A 194 9.65 -26.15 -6.91
N LYS A 195 10.21 -25.38 -5.97
CA LYS A 195 11.66 -25.15 -5.88
C LYS A 195 12.44 -26.45 -5.73
N ARG A 196 11.92 -27.40 -4.96
CA ARG A 196 12.57 -28.71 -4.75
C ARG A 196 12.56 -29.56 -6.03
N ILE A 197 11.51 -29.49 -6.83
CA ILE A 197 11.39 -30.19 -8.12
C ILE A 197 12.33 -29.55 -9.18
N PHE A 198 12.44 -28.24 -9.21
CA PHE A 198 13.34 -27.53 -10.15
C PHE A 198 14.83 -27.64 -9.78
N GLN A 199 15.19 -27.85 -8.51
CA GLN A 199 16.58 -28.07 -8.09
C GLN A 199 17.11 -29.49 -8.39
N ILE A 200 16.23 -30.43 -8.68
CA ILE A 200 16.63 -31.81 -9.06
C ILE A 200 16.91 -31.91 -10.58
N SER A 201 16.57 -30.89 -11.35
CA SER A 201 16.70 -30.82 -12.82
C SER A 201 17.90 -29.98 -13.30
N SER A 202 18.73 -29.49 -12.41
CA SER A 202 19.98 -28.75 -12.72
C SER A 202 21.18 -29.43 -12.05
#